data_b92c980bcb8ec5919a8329a48d71b69d
#
_entry.id   b92c980bcb8ec5919a8329a48d71b69d
#
_cell.length_a   1.000
_cell.length_b   1.000
_cell.length_c   1.000
_cell.angle_alpha   90.00
_cell.angle_beta   90.00
_cell.angle_gamma   90.00
#
_symmetry.space_group_name_H-M   'P 1'
#
loop_
_entity.id
_entity.type
_entity.pdbx_description
1 polymer ?
#
loop_
_entity_poly.entity_id
_entity_poly.type
_entity_poly.pdbx_seq_one_letter_code
_entity_poly.pdbx_strand_id
1 'polypeptide(L)'
;LDRATSVTLPDNSTTTTAYTVDNGSHALVTTVTDALHNVQATHTNGSGKTLKTIQKSGPDGDITTSFEYDGIQRLVRVTDTEGNVTTSTYDMGDRRTEVNHPASGITSFTYDALGNVLTKQTANLAKEGKFITYDYDYQRLTGINYPDHPENNVKYYYGGRNASQNRIGRLMLREDGTGAIEYFYGKMGEVTKTRRTMIVPNQAIATYVTQWTYDSHNRLLEMIYPDEEKITYSYNLGGQLEKVHGYKSYGYDYVSKIGYDKFEQRTYLKYCNGAETLYTYDPQRRRLQNLTVNSGGNTIMDNAYTYDAVSN
;
A
#
# COMPACT_ATOMS: atom_id res chain seq x y z
N LEU A 1 12.98 -34.53 3.49
CA LEU A 1 12.18 -33.38 3.04
C LEU A 1 12.49 -32.23 3.98
N ASP A 2 13.19 -31.20 3.46
CA ASP A 2 13.70 -30.07 4.26
C ASP A 2 12.60 -29.08 4.58
N ARG A 3 11.71 -29.45 5.53
CA ARG A 3 10.67 -28.56 6.06
C ARG A 3 11.01 -28.19 7.48
N ALA A 4 11.10 -26.89 7.77
CA ALA A 4 11.30 -26.41 9.12
C ALA A 4 10.09 -26.80 10.01
N THR A 5 10.35 -27.46 11.12
CA THR A 5 9.32 -27.83 12.12
C THR A 5 9.36 -26.93 13.34
N SER A 6 10.42 -26.16 13.52
CA SER A 6 10.56 -25.20 14.60
C SER A 6 11.50 -24.07 14.19
N VAL A 7 11.16 -22.85 14.59
CA VAL A 7 11.99 -21.64 14.45
C VAL A 7 12.07 -21.00 15.83
N THR A 8 13.28 -20.88 16.37
CA THR A 8 13.56 -20.19 17.64
C THR A 8 14.24 -18.87 17.34
N LEU A 9 13.70 -17.78 17.86
CA LEU A 9 14.23 -16.43 17.70
C LEU A 9 15.25 -16.11 18.81
N PRO A 10 16.06 -15.05 18.67
CA PRO A 10 17.11 -14.73 19.64
C PRO A 10 16.63 -14.49 21.08
N ASP A 11 15.36 -14.13 21.29
CA ASP A 11 14.71 -13.99 22.60
C ASP A 11 14.15 -15.31 23.15
N ASN A 12 14.51 -16.45 22.54
CA ASN A 12 14.03 -17.80 22.83
C ASN A 12 12.53 -18.03 22.56
N SER A 13 11.81 -17.09 21.98
CA SER A 13 10.46 -17.34 21.52
C SER A 13 10.49 -18.36 20.37
N THR A 14 9.58 -19.32 20.38
CA THR A 14 9.59 -20.44 19.43
C THR A 14 8.25 -20.57 18.73
N THR A 15 8.30 -20.66 17.40
CA THR A 15 7.16 -21.03 16.55
C THR A 15 7.36 -22.45 16.06
N THR A 16 6.37 -23.31 16.21
CA THR A 16 6.41 -24.69 15.72
C THR A 16 5.48 -24.88 14.52
N THR A 17 5.88 -25.77 13.61
CA THR A 17 5.08 -26.13 12.42
C THR A 17 4.96 -27.65 12.33
N ALA A 18 3.71 -28.13 12.31
CA ALA A 18 3.39 -29.52 12.08
C ALA A 18 2.81 -29.72 10.67
N TYR A 19 3.15 -30.82 10.03
CA TYR A 19 2.67 -31.20 8.70
C TYR A 19 1.94 -32.53 8.81
N THR A 20 0.67 -32.55 8.48
CA THR A 20 -0.18 -33.76 8.49
C THR A 20 -0.99 -33.84 7.21
N VAL A 21 -1.67 -34.94 6.99
CA VAL A 21 -2.62 -35.10 5.88
C VAL A 21 -4.00 -35.32 6.48
N ASP A 22 -4.96 -34.55 6.00
CA ASP A 22 -6.37 -34.79 6.28
C ASP A 22 -6.86 -35.92 5.36
N ASN A 23 -7.13 -37.10 5.95
CA ASN A 23 -7.53 -38.27 5.18
C ASN A 23 -8.92 -38.13 4.52
N GLY A 24 -9.78 -37.25 5.03
CA GLY A 24 -11.10 -36.99 4.45
C GLY A 24 -11.06 -36.17 3.18
N SER A 25 -10.29 -35.07 3.19
CA SER A 25 -10.14 -34.17 2.05
C SER A 25 -8.90 -34.45 1.21
N HIS A 26 -8.00 -35.33 1.63
CA HIS A 26 -6.68 -35.57 1.04
C HIS A 26 -5.81 -34.29 0.97
N ALA A 27 -6.11 -33.32 1.82
CA ALA A 27 -5.38 -32.06 1.89
C ALA A 27 -4.13 -32.21 2.76
N LEU A 28 -3.04 -31.55 2.36
CA LEU A 28 -1.91 -31.31 3.25
C LEU A 28 -2.32 -30.24 4.27
N VAL A 29 -2.20 -30.57 5.56
CA VAL A 29 -2.48 -29.65 6.66
C VAL A 29 -1.17 -29.17 7.25
N THR A 30 -0.94 -27.86 7.17
CA THR A 30 0.17 -27.18 7.84
C THR A 30 -0.38 -26.47 9.06
N THR A 31 0.01 -26.89 10.25
CA THR A 31 -0.40 -26.27 11.52
C THR A 31 0.77 -25.51 12.11
N VAL A 32 0.60 -24.21 12.28
CA VAL A 32 1.58 -23.31 12.89
C VAL A 32 1.09 -22.95 14.29
N THR A 33 1.95 -23.13 15.29
CA THR A 33 1.72 -22.68 16.66
C THR A 33 2.76 -21.62 17.00
N ASP A 34 2.33 -20.42 17.29
CA ASP A 34 3.22 -19.31 17.66
C ASP A 34 3.69 -19.40 19.13
N ALA A 35 4.53 -18.46 19.53
CA ALA A 35 5.10 -18.41 20.87
C ALA A 35 4.08 -18.07 21.99
N LEU A 36 2.89 -17.64 21.66
CA LEU A 36 1.75 -17.44 22.57
C LEU A 36 0.76 -18.60 22.53
N HIS A 37 1.11 -19.70 21.84
CA HIS A 37 0.25 -20.86 21.62
C HIS A 37 -1.00 -20.62 20.77
N ASN A 38 -1.03 -19.52 19.99
CA ASN A 38 -2.07 -19.36 18.97
C ASN A 38 -1.81 -20.36 17.85
N VAL A 39 -2.86 -21.04 17.43
CA VAL A 39 -2.77 -22.11 16.43
C VAL A 39 -3.50 -21.71 15.16
N GLN A 40 -2.80 -21.78 14.04
CA GLN A 40 -3.37 -21.61 12.71
C GLN A 40 -3.14 -22.87 11.88
N ALA A 41 -4.18 -23.45 11.31
CA ALA A 41 -4.10 -24.58 10.39
C ALA A 41 -4.50 -24.14 8.98
N THR A 42 -3.70 -24.53 7.99
CA THR A 42 -3.96 -24.28 6.57
C THR A 42 -4.04 -25.62 5.85
N HIS A 43 -5.16 -25.86 5.18
CA HIS A 43 -5.38 -27.04 4.36
C HIS A 43 -5.12 -26.70 2.91
N THR A 44 -4.23 -27.43 2.24
CA THR A 44 -3.86 -27.23 0.84
C THR A 44 -4.09 -28.48 0.02
N ASN A 45 -4.60 -28.34 -1.21
CA ASN A 45 -4.75 -29.46 -2.12
C ASN A 45 -3.40 -29.85 -2.79
N GLY A 46 -3.42 -30.91 -3.58
CA GLY A 46 -2.23 -31.39 -4.30
C GLY A 46 -1.64 -30.40 -5.32
N SER A 47 -2.40 -29.39 -5.72
CA SER A 47 -1.94 -28.28 -6.60
C SER A 47 -1.43 -27.06 -5.81
N GLY A 48 -1.33 -27.15 -4.47
CA GLY A 48 -0.86 -26.06 -3.62
C GLY A 48 -1.89 -24.96 -3.35
N LYS A 49 -3.17 -25.16 -3.71
CA LYS A 49 -4.24 -24.18 -3.42
C LYS A 49 -4.78 -24.37 -2.02
N THR A 50 -4.99 -23.28 -1.30
CA THR A 50 -5.59 -23.31 0.04
C THR A 50 -7.07 -23.62 -0.06
N LEU A 51 -7.51 -24.73 0.55
CA LEU A 51 -8.92 -25.12 0.61
C LEU A 51 -9.62 -24.56 1.86
N LYS A 52 -8.87 -24.41 2.95
CA LYS A 52 -9.42 -23.96 4.23
C LYS A 52 -8.31 -23.38 5.11
N THR A 53 -8.63 -22.33 5.83
CA THR A 53 -7.82 -21.83 6.95
C THR A 53 -8.65 -21.92 8.23
N ILE A 54 -8.01 -22.30 9.33
CA ILE A 54 -8.63 -22.39 10.66
C ILE A 54 -7.70 -21.66 11.62
N GLN A 55 -8.19 -20.61 12.25
CA GLN A 55 -7.54 -19.98 13.38
C GLN A 55 -8.26 -20.44 14.66
N LYS A 56 -7.53 -21.07 15.56
CA LYS A 56 -8.04 -21.50 16.85
C LYS A 56 -8.21 -20.29 17.77
N SER A 57 -9.42 -20.03 18.21
CA SER A 57 -9.76 -18.85 19.03
C SER A 57 -10.18 -19.23 20.47
N GLY A 58 -9.75 -20.40 20.95
CA GLY A 58 -10.07 -20.86 22.30
C GLY A 58 -11.58 -21.07 22.55
N PRO A 59 -12.14 -20.49 23.64
CA PRO A 59 -13.55 -20.71 24.01
C PRO A 59 -14.56 -20.06 23.04
N ASP A 60 -14.15 -19.09 22.24
CA ASP A 60 -15.03 -18.37 21.30
C ASP A 60 -15.24 -19.15 19.99
N GLY A 61 -14.63 -20.31 19.86
CA GLY A 61 -14.73 -21.19 18.70
C GLY A 61 -13.67 -20.87 17.62
N ASP A 62 -13.58 -21.73 16.62
CA ASP A 62 -12.60 -21.62 15.55
C ASP A 62 -13.08 -20.65 14.48
N ILE A 63 -12.22 -19.71 14.08
CA ILE A 63 -12.45 -18.85 12.91
C ILE A 63 -12.02 -19.64 11.67
N THR A 64 -12.98 -19.97 10.82
CA THR A 64 -12.76 -20.79 9.63
C THR A 64 -13.10 -20.04 8.36
N THR A 65 -12.19 -20.05 7.36
CA THR A 65 -12.49 -19.59 6.00
C THR A 65 -12.25 -20.73 5.03
N SER A 66 -13.22 -21.02 4.18
CA SER A 66 -13.15 -22.09 3.17
C SER A 66 -13.09 -21.49 1.76
N PHE A 67 -12.37 -22.18 0.87
CA PHE A 67 -12.11 -21.76 -0.49
C PHE A 67 -12.43 -22.88 -1.47
N GLU A 68 -13.22 -22.59 -2.51
CA GLU A 68 -13.52 -23.52 -3.57
C GLU A 68 -12.99 -23.00 -4.92
N TYR A 69 -12.52 -23.93 -5.73
CA TYR A 69 -11.91 -23.65 -7.01
C TYR A 69 -12.62 -24.40 -8.13
N ASP A 70 -12.64 -23.84 -9.32
CA ASP A 70 -13.13 -24.55 -10.51
C ASP A 70 -12.09 -25.55 -11.05
N GLY A 71 -12.45 -26.25 -12.15
CA GLY A 71 -11.60 -27.28 -12.74
C GLY A 71 -10.24 -26.80 -13.26
N ILE A 72 -10.06 -25.48 -13.46
CA ILE A 72 -8.80 -24.85 -13.87
C ILE A 72 -8.16 -24.03 -12.75
N GLN A 73 -8.58 -24.28 -11.49
CA GLN A 73 -7.98 -23.72 -10.29
C GLN A 73 -8.21 -22.22 -10.07
N ARG A 74 -9.29 -21.65 -10.58
CA ARG A 74 -9.72 -20.27 -10.26
C ARG A 74 -10.62 -20.29 -9.02
N LEU A 75 -10.44 -19.31 -8.14
CA LEU A 75 -11.23 -19.18 -6.91
C LEU A 75 -12.67 -18.74 -7.23
N VAL A 76 -13.62 -19.64 -7.06
CA VAL A 76 -15.05 -19.41 -7.37
C VAL A 76 -15.89 -19.12 -6.16
N ARG A 77 -15.45 -19.53 -4.95
CA ARG A 77 -16.23 -19.37 -3.72
C ARG A 77 -15.34 -19.19 -2.50
N VAL A 78 -15.71 -18.27 -1.64
CA VAL A 78 -15.14 -18.10 -0.30
C VAL A 78 -16.30 -18.11 0.70
N THR A 79 -16.17 -18.90 1.76
CA THR A 79 -17.16 -18.95 2.85
C THR A 79 -16.44 -18.65 4.16
N ASP A 80 -16.94 -17.67 4.90
CA ASP A 80 -16.40 -17.32 6.22
C ASP A 80 -17.01 -18.17 7.34
N THR A 81 -16.58 -17.92 8.58
CA THR A 81 -17.06 -18.65 9.78
C THR A 81 -18.55 -18.49 10.03
N GLU A 82 -19.11 -17.33 9.68
CA GLU A 82 -20.55 -17.02 9.86
C GLU A 82 -21.41 -17.60 8.73
N GLY A 83 -20.78 -18.26 7.74
CA GLY A 83 -21.47 -18.81 6.58
C GLY A 83 -21.77 -17.79 5.49
N ASN A 84 -21.22 -16.58 5.57
CA ASN A 84 -21.32 -15.61 4.48
C ASN A 84 -20.51 -16.10 3.27
N VAL A 85 -21.15 -16.05 2.11
CA VAL A 85 -20.59 -16.60 0.87
C VAL A 85 -20.30 -15.49 -0.12
N THR A 86 -19.05 -15.40 -0.56
CA THR A 86 -18.66 -14.60 -1.72
C THR A 86 -18.38 -15.51 -2.89
N THR A 87 -19.02 -15.26 -4.05
CA THR A 87 -18.79 -16.03 -5.28
C THR A 87 -18.17 -15.18 -6.36
N SER A 88 -17.40 -15.80 -7.26
CA SER A 88 -16.80 -15.17 -8.44
C SER A 88 -17.04 -16.01 -9.69
N THR A 89 -17.34 -15.36 -10.81
CA THR A 89 -17.40 -15.98 -12.13
C THR A 89 -16.34 -15.41 -13.05
N TYR A 90 -15.95 -16.17 -14.06
CA TYR A 90 -14.86 -15.83 -14.96
C TYR A 90 -15.25 -16.14 -16.41
N ASP A 91 -14.67 -15.39 -17.34
CA ASP A 91 -14.78 -15.71 -18.77
C ASP A 91 -13.73 -16.74 -19.22
N MET A 92 -13.73 -17.05 -20.50
CA MET A 92 -12.79 -17.98 -21.14
C MET A 92 -11.35 -17.45 -21.14
N GLY A 93 -11.15 -16.15 -20.95
CA GLY A 93 -9.83 -15.49 -20.87
C GLY A 93 -9.31 -15.36 -19.45
N ASP A 94 -9.89 -16.07 -18.47
CA ASP A 94 -9.51 -16.06 -17.07
C ASP A 94 -9.73 -14.70 -16.36
N ARG A 95 -10.61 -13.86 -16.91
CA ARG A 95 -10.94 -12.54 -16.35
C ARG A 95 -12.22 -12.65 -15.53
N ARG A 96 -12.24 -12.07 -14.34
CA ARG A 96 -13.37 -12.13 -13.43
C ARG A 96 -14.51 -11.24 -13.91
N THR A 97 -15.62 -11.83 -14.36
CA THR A 97 -16.77 -11.13 -14.89
C THR A 97 -17.78 -10.71 -13.83
N GLU A 98 -17.81 -11.40 -12.69
CA GLU A 98 -18.73 -11.09 -11.61
C GLU A 98 -18.15 -11.45 -10.24
N VAL A 99 -18.50 -10.64 -9.24
CA VAL A 99 -18.34 -10.95 -7.81
C VAL A 99 -19.69 -10.72 -7.15
N ASN A 100 -20.21 -11.73 -6.47
CA ASN A 100 -21.37 -11.58 -5.61
C ASN A 100 -20.91 -11.64 -4.14
N HIS A 101 -21.04 -10.50 -3.46
CA HIS A 101 -20.60 -10.36 -2.05
C HIS A 101 -21.83 -10.12 -1.17
N PRO A 102 -21.97 -10.80 0.00
CA PRO A 102 -23.17 -10.73 0.81
C PRO A 102 -23.57 -9.33 1.29
N ALA A 103 -22.57 -8.46 1.55
CA ALA A 103 -22.84 -7.11 2.02
C ALA A 103 -23.01 -6.08 0.90
N SER A 104 -22.30 -6.21 -0.24
CA SER A 104 -22.32 -5.21 -1.34
C SER A 104 -23.13 -5.65 -2.56
N GLY A 105 -23.61 -6.89 -2.59
CA GLY A 105 -24.29 -7.48 -3.72
C GLY A 105 -23.39 -7.77 -4.91
N ILE A 106 -23.97 -7.85 -6.09
CA ILE A 106 -23.28 -8.20 -7.32
C ILE A 106 -22.54 -6.99 -7.89
N THR A 107 -21.29 -7.22 -8.24
CA THR A 107 -20.48 -6.31 -9.08
C THR A 107 -20.05 -7.06 -10.32
N SER A 108 -20.39 -6.56 -11.51
CA SER A 108 -20.04 -7.16 -12.79
C SER A 108 -19.07 -6.30 -13.61
N PHE A 109 -18.32 -6.96 -14.49
CA PHE A 109 -17.30 -6.36 -15.33
C PHE A 109 -17.40 -6.89 -16.76
N THR A 110 -17.12 -6.02 -17.74
CA THR A 110 -16.89 -6.43 -19.13
C THR A 110 -15.48 -6.01 -19.55
N TYR A 111 -14.96 -6.67 -20.56
CA TYR A 111 -13.57 -6.49 -21.00
C TYR A 111 -13.49 -6.38 -22.53
N ASP A 112 -12.47 -5.68 -23.00
CA ASP A 112 -12.08 -5.73 -24.41
C ASP A 112 -11.23 -6.98 -24.72
N ALA A 113 -10.83 -7.11 -25.98
CA ALA A 113 -9.99 -8.22 -26.45
C ALA A 113 -8.55 -8.20 -25.86
N LEU A 114 -8.09 -7.03 -25.38
CA LEU A 114 -6.77 -6.85 -24.76
C LEU A 114 -6.80 -7.11 -23.24
N GLY A 115 -7.99 -7.36 -22.66
CA GLY A 115 -8.15 -7.58 -21.22
C GLY A 115 -8.39 -6.31 -20.40
N ASN A 116 -8.57 -5.16 -21.03
CA ASN A 116 -8.93 -3.94 -20.32
C ASN A 116 -10.39 -3.98 -19.87
N VAL A 117 -10.70 -3.49 -18.67
CA VAL A 117 -12.07 -3.38 -18.16
C VAL A 117 -12.81 -2.30 -18.93
N LEU A 118 -13.85 -2.64 -19.68
CA LEU A 118 -14.70 -1.67 -20.40
C LEU A 118 -15.79 -1.09 -19.51
N THR A 119 -16.42 -1.94 -18.69
CA THR A 119 -17.50 -1.51 -17.80
C THR A 119 -17.38 -2.13 -16.43
N LYS A 120 -17.85 -1.39 -15.42
CA LYS A 120 -18.08 -1.89 -14.07
C LYS A 120 -19.51 -1.53 -13.66
N GLN A 121 -20.28 -2.50 -13.18
CA GLN A 121 -21.62 -2.28 -12.67
C GLN A 121 -21.71 -2.80 -11.22
N THR A 122 -22.00 -1.92 -10.27
CA THR A 122 -22.30 -2.30 -8.89
C THR A 122 -23.78 -2.64 -8.74
N ALA A 123 -24.16 -3.30 -7.64
CA ALA A 123 -25.55 -3.65 -7.37
C ALA A 123 -26.51 -2.44 -7.39
N ASN A 124 -26.06 -1.25 -6.99
CA ASN A 124 -26.86 -0.03 -7.05
C ASN A 124 -27.05 0.47 -8.49
N LEU A 125 -25.98 0.50 -9.28
CA LEU A 125 -26.04 0.90 -10.68
C LEU A 125 -26.88 -0.08 -11.51
N ALA A 126 -26.88 -1.35 -11.17
CA ALA A 126 -27.69 -2.37 -11.85
C ALA A 126 -29.19 -2.12 -11.72
N LYS A 127 -29.66 -1.57 -10.60
CA LYS A 127 -31.09 -1.21 -10.40
C LYS A 127 -31.58 -0.17 -11.42
N GLU A 128 -30.66 0.63 -11.94
CA GLU A 128 -30.93 1.71 -12.88
C GLU A 128 -30.41 1.41 -14.29
N GLY A 129 -29.84 0.23 -14.52
CA GLY A 129 -29.26 -0.15 -15.81
C GLY A 129 -28.03 0.66 -16.20
N LYS A 130 -27.34 1.27 -15.22
CA LYS A 130 -26.18 2.15 -15.42
C LYS A 130 -24.85 1.44 -15.23
N PHE A 131 -23.79 2.00 -15.81
CA PHE A 131 -22.42 1.45 -15.76
C PHE A 131 -21.41 2.59 -15.58
N ILE A 132 -20.35 2.32 -14.84
CA ILE A 132 -19.11 3.07 -14.96
C ILE A 132 -18.41 2.55 -16.21
N THR A 133 -17.98 3.43 -17.11
CA THR A 133 -17.26 3.04 -18.33
C THR A 133 -15.84 3.54 -18.32
N TYR A 134 -14.98 2.80 -19.02
CA TYR A 134 -13.54 3.06 -19.09
C TYR A 134 -13.12 3.14 -20.55
N ASP A 135 -12.38 4.19 -20.92
CA ASP A 135 -11.87 4.43 -22.25
C ASP A 135 -10.36 4.15 -22.29
N TYR A 136 -9.88 3.58 -23.38
CA TYR A 136 -8.48 3.20 -23.53
C TYR A 136 -7.89 3.63 -24.88
N ASP A 137 -6.60 3.91 -24.88
CA ASP A 137 -5.75 3.92 -26.05
C ASP A 137 -4.80 2.70 -25.95
N TYR A 138 -5.14 1.60 -26.62
CA TYR A 138 -4.60 0.27 -26.41
C TYR A 138 -4.77 -0.22 -24.96
N GLN A 139 -3.69 -0.19 -24.14
CA GLN A 139 -3.69 -0.57 -22.73
C GLN A 139 -3.59 0.64 -21.79
N ARG A 140 -3.57 1.85 -22.33
CA ARG A 140 -3.50 3.08 -21.53
C ARG A 140 -4.89 3.60 -21.25
N LEU A 141 -5.29 3.67 -19.98
CA LEU A 141 -6.56 4.25 -19.56
C LEU A 141 -6.60 5.73 -19.94
N THR A 142 -7.57 6.15 -20.73
CA THR A 142 -7.76 7.55 -21.18
C THR A 142 -8.98 8.23 -20.55
N GLY A 143 -9.94 7.45 -20.05
CA GLY A 143 -11.13 8.01 -19.41
C GLY A 143 -11.78 7.06 -18.41
N ILE A 144 -12.44 7.65 -17.41
CA ILE A 144 -13.40 6.99 -16.51
C ILE A 144 -14.63 7.85 -16.49
N ASN A 145 -15.80 7.27 -16.85
CA ASN A 145 -17.06 7.99 -16.93
C ASN A 145 -18.03 7.45 -15.87
N TYR A 146 -18.53 8.34 -15.03
CA TYR A 146 -19.50 8.05 -13.99
C TYR A 146 -20.91 8.44 -14.45
N PRO A 147 -21.87 7.51 -14.50
CA PRO A 147 -23.18 7.77 -15.14
C PRO A 147 -24.03 8.80 -14.40
N ASP A 148 -23.93 8.85 -13.07
CA ASP A 148 -24.74 9.74 -12.23
C ASP A 148 -24.03 11.05 -11.86
N HIS A 149 -22.72 11.10 -12.06
CA HIS A 149 -21.87 12.21 -11.69
C HIS A 149 -20.85 12.51 -12.78
N PRO A 150 -21.29 12.94 -13.98
CA PRO A 150 -20.37 13.22 -15.10
C PRO A 150 -19.37 14.34 -14.79
N GLU A 151 -19.69 15.20 -13.83
CA GLU A 151 -18.76 16.21 -13.30
C GLU A 151 -17.52 15.60 -12.63
N ASN A 152 -17.60 14.34 -12.18
CA ASN A 152 -16.50 13.58 -11.58
C ASN A 152 -15.73 12.71 -12.59
N ASN A 153 -16.08 12.77 -13.88
CA ASN A 153 -15.36 12.03 -14.90
C ASN A 153 -13.87 12.36 -14.86
N VAL A 154 -13.05 11.34 -15.11
CA VAL A 154 -11.59 11.47 -15.12
C VAL A 154 -11.06 11.29 -16.53
N LYS A 155 -10.17 12.17 -16.96
CA LYS A 155 -9.48 12.07 -18.25
C LYS A 155 -7.98 12.01 -18.05
N TYR A 156 -7.32 11.16 -18.80
CA TYR A 156 -5.87 10.95 -18.78
C TYR A 156 -5.29 11.25 -20.16
N TYR A 157 -4.30 12.13 -20.22
CA TYR A 157 -3.62 12.51 -21.45
C TYR A 157 -2.16 12.08 -21.37
N TYR A 158 -1.69 11.40 -22.38
CA TYR A 158 -0.33 10.90 -22.47
C TYR A 158 0.47 11.69 -23.50
N GLY A 159 1.76 11.88 -23.23
CA GLY A 159 2.64 12.60 -24.13
C GLY A 159 2.82 11.89 -25.47
N GLY A 160 2.51 12.57 -26.57
CA GLY A 160 2.75 12.10 -27.93
C GLY A 160 4.23 12.09 -28.29
N ARG A 161 4.57 11.67 -29.54
CA ARG A 161 5.95 11.54 -30.04
C ARG A 161 6.80 12.82 -29.94
N ASN A 162 6.17 13.99 -29.96
CA ASN A 162 6.85 15.29 -29.89
C ASN A 162 6.72 15.97 -28.50
N ALA A 163 6.25 15.23 -27.50
CA ALA A 163 6.10 15.81 -26.17
C ALA A 163 7.46 16.13 -25.55
N SER A 164 7.63 17.39 -25.11
CA SER A 164 8.81 17.87 -24.41
C SER A 164 8.89 17.35 -22.98
N GLN A 165 10.02 17.59 -22.30
CA GLN A 165 10.22 17.35 -20.87
C GLN A 165 10.01 15.89 -20.45
N ASN A 166 10.55 14.97 -21.26
CA ASN A 166 10.53 13.54 -21.05
C ASN A 166 9.12 12.93 -20.88
N ARG A 167 8.07 13.57 -21.42
CA ARG A 167 6.68 13.15 -21.29
C ARG A 167 6.23 12.12 -22.35
N ILE A 168 7.05 11.80 -23.34
CA ILE A 168 6.70 10.86 -24.42
C ILE A 168 6.24 9.53 -23.81
N GLY A 169 5.00 9.11 -24.13
CA GLY A 169 4.38 7.89 -23.64
C GLY A 169 4.00 7.87 -22.15
N ARG A 170 4.32 8.91 -21.40
CA ARG A 170 3.99 9.05 -19.97
C ARG A 170 2.74 9.89 -19.75
N LEU A 171 2.08 9.72 -18.60
CA LEU A 171 0.96 10.55 -18.19
C LEU A 171 1.39 12.01 -18.13
N MET A 172 0.78 12.84 -18.96
CA MET A 172 1.10 14.26 -19.06
C MET A 172 0.13 15.12 -18.26
N LEU A 173 -1.15 14.78 -18.29
CA LEU A 173 -2.22 15.51 -17.64
C LEU A 173 -3.30 14.54 -17.18
N ARG A 174 -3.83 14.74 -15.99
CA ARG A 174 -5.05 14.14 -15.48
C ARG A 174 -6.05 15.24 -15.12
N GLU A 175 -7.25 15.15 -15.64
CA GLU A 175 -8.36 16.05 -15.33
C GLU A 175 -9.45 15.28 -14.59
N ASP A 176 -10.06 15.92 -13.60
CA ASP A 176 -11.23 15.42 -12.87
C ASP A 176 -12.12 16.57 -12.40
N GLY A 177 -13.25 16.30 -11.75
CA GLY A 177 -14.19 17.32 -11.25
C GLY A 177 -13.60 18.33 -10.27
N THR A 178 -12.42 18.06 -9.70
CA THR A 178 -11.72 18.98 -8.78
C THR A 178 -10.65 19.84 -9.47
N GLY A 179 -10.41 19.62 -10.75
CA GLY A 179 -9.44 20.35 -11.57
C GLY A 179 -8.50 19.45 -12.35
N ALA A 180 -7.20 19.78 -12.38
CA ALA A 180 -6.22 19.08 -13.19
C ALA A 180 -4.87 18.97 -12.52
N ILE A 181 -4.11 17.90 -12.84
CA ILE A 181 -2.69 17.76 -12.49
C ILE A 181 -1.88 17.52 -13.76
N GLU A 182 -0.93 18.37 -14.02
CA GLU A 182 0.06 18.23 -15.08
C GLU A 182 1.37 17.70 -14.49
N TYR A 183 2.02 16.76 -15.20
CA TYR A 183 3.23 16.07 -14.76
C TYR A 183 4.40 16.39 -15.71
N PHE A 184 5.58 16.55 -15.14
CA PHE A 184 6.84 16.77 -15.83
C PHE A 184 7.89 15.81 -15.28
N TYR A 185 8.75 15.28 -16.16
CA TYR A 185 9.63 14.18 -15.80
C TYR A 185 11.10 14.51 -16.06
N GLY A 186 11.96 13.95 -15.24
CA GLY A 186 13.40 13.93 -15.48
C GLY A 186 13.80 12.82 -16.46
N LYS A 187 15.10 12.68 -16.68
CA LYS A 187 15.65 11.75 -17.67
C LYS A 187 15.44 10.29 -17.30
N MET A 188 15.38 9.98 -16.01
CA MET A 188 15.17 8.61 -15.50
C MET A 188 13.68 8.26 -15.36
N GLY A 189 12.78 9.22 -15.59
CA GLY A 189 11.32 9.04 -15.50
C GLY A 189 10.73 9.45 -14.16
N GLU A 190 11.54 9.97 -13.28
CA GLU A 190 11.13 10.57 -12.01
C GLU A 190 10.29 11.84 -12.27
N VAL A 191 9.30 12.10 -11.40
CA VAL A 191 8.50 13.34 -11.49
C VAL A 191 9.33 14.49 -10.93
N THR A 192 9.69 15.46 -11.77
CA THR A 192 10.47 16.64 -11.36
C THR A 192 9.63 17.87 -11.09
N LYS A 193 8.38 17.88 -11.56
CA LYS A 193 7.44 18.97 -11.32
C LYS A 193 6.01 18.50 -11.50
N THR A 194 5.11 18.99 -10.67
CA THR A 194 3.68 18.97 -10.93
C THR A 194 3.10 20.37 -10.92
N ARG A 195 2.05 20.57 -11.72
CA ARG A 195 1.22 21.76 -11.68
C ARG A 195 -0.21 21.31 -11.43
N ARG A 196 -0.73 21.57 -10.23
CA ARG A 196 -2.09 21.27 -9.86
C ARG A 196 -2.96 22.50 -9.94
N THR A 197 -3.98 22.45 -10.78
CA THR A 197 -5.06 23.43 -10.82
C THR A 197 -6.22 22.88 -10.01
N MET A 198 -6.74 23.69 -9.08
CA MET A 198 -7.88 23.31 -8.22
C MET A 198 -9.07 24.20 -8.56
N ILE A 199 -10.21 23.54 -8.72
CA ILE A 199 -11.53 24.16 -8.92
C ILE A 199 -12.34 23.86 -7.66
N VAL A 200 -12.65 24.90 -6.91
CA VAL A 200 -13.54 24.82 -5.73
C VAL A 200 -14.76 25.67 -6.03
N PRO A 201 -16.00 25.15 -5.88
CA PRO A 201 -17.21 25.94 -6.12
C PRO A 201 -17.18 27.27 -5.36
N ASN A 202 -17.54 28.35 -6.05
CA ASN A 202 -17.58 29.72 -5.53
C ASN A 202 -16.21 30.29 -5.06
N GLN A 203 -15.09 29.71 -5.47
CA GLN A 203 -13.74 30.21 -5.21
C GLN A 203 -13.01 30.51 -6.53
N ALA A 204 -12.02 31.37 -6.47
CA ALA A 204 -11.12 31.58 -7.59
C ALA A 204 -10.31 30.31 -7.89
N ILE A 205 -10.10 30.01 -9.16
CA ILE A 205 -9.25 28.88 -9.57
C ILE A 205 -7.83 29.13 -9.07
N ALA A 206 -7.29 28.18 -8.32
CA ALA A 206 -5.93 28.22 -7.80
C ALA A 206 -5.02 27.23 -8.52
N THR A 207 -3.78 27.61 -8.75
CA THR A 207 -2.75 26.76 -9.35
C THR A 207 -1.56 26.67 -8.42
N TYR A 208 -1.15 25.45 -8.10
CA TYR A 208 -0.03 25.13 -7.21
C TYR A 208 1.04 24.40 -8.00
N VAL A 209 2.29 24.85 -7.88
CA VAL A 209 3.44 24.21 -8.52
C VAL A 209 4.32 23.64 -7.44
N THR A 210 4.64 22.35 -7.54
CA THR A 210 5.64 21.69 -6.69
C THR A 210 6.73 21.12 -7.58
N GLN A 211 8.00 21.27 -7.18
CA GLN A 211 9.15 20.82 -7.96
C GLN A 211 10.07 19.95 -7.10
N TRP A 212 10.77 19.02 -7.73
CA TRP A 212 11.69 18.10 -7.09
C TRP A 212 12.96 17.92 -7.90
N THR A 213 14.09 17.78 -7.23
CA THR A 213 15.35 17.36 -7.83
C THR A 213 15.86 16.10 -7.12
N TYR A 214 16.56 15.26 -7.88
CA TYR A 214 17.04 13.97 -7.40
C TYR A 214 18.50 13.79 -7.74
N ASP A 215 19.19 12.94 -6.98
CA ASP A 215 20.54 12.51 -7.32
C ASP A 215 20.54 11.32 -8.30
N SER A 216 21.73 10.84 -8.66
CA SER A 216 21.91 9.69 -9.56
C SER A 216 21.37 8.35 -9.02
N HIS A 217 21.05 8.26 -7.73
CA HIS A 217 20.45 7.12 -7.07
C HIS A 217 18.93 7.28 -6.89
N ASN A 218 18.34 8.31 -7.51
CA ASN A 218 16.93 8.68 -7.41
C ASN A 218 16.48 9.05 -5.98
N ARG A 219 17.42 9.56 -5.14
CA ARG A 219 17.09 10.10 -3.82
C ARG A 219 16.74 11.58 -3.96
N LEU A 220 15.73 12.04 -3.22
CA LEU A 220 15.26 13.41 -3.23
C LEU A 220 16.32 14.36 -2.66
N LEU A 221 16.82 15.32 -3.44
CA LEU A 221 17.77 16.34 -3.00
C LEU A 221 17.08 17.64 -2.60
N GLU A 222 16.07 18.01 -3.36
CA GLU A 222 15.38 19.30 -3.16
C GLU A 222 13.91 19.17 -3.50
N MET A 223 13.07 19.88 -2.74
CA MET A 223 11.65 20.09 -3.02
C MET A 223 11.34 21.59 -2.90
N ILE A 224 10.60 22.14 -3.87
CA ILE A 224 10.11 23.50 -3.83
C ILE A 224 8.59 23.45 -3.73
N TYR A 225 8.05 24.03 -2.66
CA TYR A 225 6.62 24.13 -2.41
C TYR A 225 5.96 25.25 -3.26
N PRO A 226 4.62 25.24 -3.38
CA PRO A 226 3.89 26.27 -4.15
C PRO A 226 4.08 27.70 -3.63
N ASP A 227 4.42 27.87 -2.38
CA ASP A 227 4.70 29.16 -1.74
C ASP A 227 6.19 29.56 -1.81
N GLU A 228 6.94 28.86 -2.70
CA GLU A 228 8.37 29.06 -2.98
C GLU A 228 9.31 28.63 -1.84
N GLU A 229 8.79 28.02 -0.77
CA GLU A 229 9.66 27.42 0.22
C GLU A 229 10.46 26.27 -0.41
N LYS A 230 11.76 26.30 -0.19
CA LYS A 230 12.73 25.33 -0.69
C LYS A 230 13.21 24.44 0.44
N ILE A 231 13.01 23.12 0.33
CA ILE A 231 13.52 22.12 1.24
C ILE A 231 14.66 21.36 0.61
N THR A 232 15.77 21.23 1.30
CA THR A 232 16.93 20.42 0.88
C THR A 232 17.13 19.25 1.82
N TYR A 233 17.51 18.12 1.25
CA TYR A 233 17.73 16.85 1.92
C TYR A 233 19.19 16.45 1.80
N SER A 234 19.86 16.20 2.92
CA SER A 234 21.25 15.74 2.95
C SER A 234 21.31 14.31 3.43
N TYR A 235 22.21 13.55 2.83
CA TYR A 235 22.38 12.12 3.12
C TYR A 235 23.79 11.82 3.62
N ASN A 236 23.90 10.91 4.56
CA ASN A 236 25.20 10.41 5.02
C ASN A 236 25.87 9.49 3.98
N LEU A 237 27.09 9.05 4.24
CA LEU A 237 27.84 8.16 3.34
C LEU A 237 27.16 6.79 3.14
N GLY A 238 26.31 6.35 4.06
CA GLY A 238 25.49 5.14 3.94
C GLY A 238 24.22 5.34 3.12
N GLY A 239 23.94 6.57 2.65
CA GLY A 239 22.75 6.87 1.87
C GLY A 239 21.50 7.16 2.69
N GLN A 240 21.62 7.25 4.02
CA GLN A 240 20.50 7.55 4.92
C GLN A 240 20.34 9.05 5.08
N LEU A 241 19.10 9.52 5.24
CA LEU A 241 18.77 10.95 5.44
C LEU A 241 19.41 11.43 6.74
N GLU A 242 20.24 12.49 6.66
CA GLU A 242 20.96 13.03 7.81
C GLU A 242 20.40 14.39 8.29
N LYS A 243 19.94 15.22 7.33
CA LYS A 243 19.49 16.58 7.62
C LYS A 243 18.40 17.01 6.65
N VAL A 244 17.47 17.85 7.13
CA VAL A 244 16.44 18.52 6.32
C VAL A 244 16.50 20.02 6.61
N HIS A 245 16.81 20.81 5.58
CA HIS A 245 16.97 22.27 5.66
C HIS A 245 15.92 22.97 4.82
N GLY A 246 15.25 23.95 5.39
CA GLY A 246 14.28 24.82 4.73
C GLY A 246 14.87 26.21 4.45
N TYR A 247 14.43 26.82 3.36
CA TYR A 247 14.73 28.19 3.02
C TYR A 247 13.52 28.86 2.34
N LYS A 248 13.12 29.99 2.88
CA LYS A 248 12.14 30.87 2.23
C LYS A 248 12.60 32.31 2.46
N SER A 249 12.60 33.13 3.14
CA SER A 249 13.24 34.44 3.34
C SER A 249 14.56 34.32 4.06
N TYR A 250 14.73 33.29 4.87
CA TYR A 250 15.95 32.93 5.60
C TYR A 250 16.03 31.39 5.70
N GLY A 251 17.22 30.89 6.03
CA GLY A 251 17.46 29.46 6.21
C GLY A 251 17.17 28.98 7.62
N TYR A 252 16.60 27.79 7.75
CA TYR A 252 16.35 27.11 9.02
C TYR A 252 16.36 25.60 8.81
N ASP A 253 16.71 24.86 9.87
CA ASP A 253 16.71 23.39 9.80
C ASP A 253 15.39 22.85 10.34
N TYR A 254 14.63 22.13 9.53
CA TYR A 254 13.52 21.33 10.03
C TYR A 254 14.04 20.23 10.96
N VAL A 255 15.06 19.54 10.46
CA VAL A 255 15.78 18.49 11.17
C VAL A 255 17.27 18.79 11.01
N SER A 256 17.94 19.11 12.11
CA SER A 256 19.35 19.47 12.10
C SER A 256 20.27 18.24 12.11
N LYS A 257 19.78 17.09 12.63
CA LYS A 257 20.55 15.86 12.67
C LYS A 257 19.64 14.64 12.82
N ILE A 258 19.95 13.56 12.07
CA ILE A 258 19.40 12.22 12.29
C ILE A 258 20.56 11.26 12.53
N GLY A 259 20.47 10.43 13.57
CA GLY A 259 21.45 9.38 13.88
C GLY A 259 20.84 8.00 13.66
N TYR A 260 21.68 7.05 13.27
CA TYR A 260 21.31 5.67 13.01
C TYR A 260 22.27 4.72 13.71
N ASP A 261 21.80 3.52 14.02
CA ASP A 261 22.65 2.43 14.48
C ASP A 261 23.23 1.65 13.30
N LYS A 262 24.03 0.62 13.60
CA LYS A 262 24.65 -0.28 12.59
C LYS A 262 23.63 -1.12 11.78
N PHE A 263 22.37 -1.10 12.14
CA PHE A 263 21.28 -1.82 11.50
C PHE A 263 20.29 -0.88 10.83
N GLU A 264 20.69 0.39 10.65
CA GLU A 264 19.92 1.44 9.99
C GLU A 264 18.67 1.88 10.74
N GLN A 265 18.51 1.48 12.00
CA GLN A 265 17.44 1.98 12.85
C GLN A 265 17.79 3.38 13.35
N ARG A 266 16.82 4.29 13.31
CA ARG A 266 17.00 5.67 13.78
C ARG A 266 17.15 5.69 15.30
N THR A 267 18.28 6.22 15.80
CA THR A 267 18.58 6.34 17.24
C THR A 267 18.43 7.75 17.77
N TYR A 268 18.48 8.74 16.89
CA TYR A 268 18.48 10.14 17.27
C TYR A 268 17.81 11.02 16.19
N LEU A 269 17.09 12.05 16.64
CA LEU A 269 16.52 13.08 15.79
C LEU A 269 16.54 14.42 16.53
N LYS A 270 17.11 15.44 15.90
CA LYS A 270 17.15 16.80 16.45
C LYS A 270 16.39 17.77 15.52
N TYR A 271 15.39 18.43 16.09
CA TYR A 271 14.58 19.44 15.41
C TYR A 271 15.15 20.86 15.54
N CYS A 272 14.71 21.78 14.70
CA CYS A 272 15.14 23.16 14.69
C CYS A 272 14.78 23.93 15.97
N ASN A 273 13.71 23.56 16.64
CA ASN A 273 13.29 24.15 17.92
C ASN A 273 14.11 23.67 19.12
N GLY A 274 15.17 22.89 18.87
CA GLY A 274 16.03 22.32 19.89
C GLY A 274 15.51 21.05 20.55
N ALA A 275 14.29 20.59 20.19
CA ALA A 275 13.79 19.33 20.69
C ALA A 275 14.59 18.15 20.10
N GLU A 276 14.80 17.13 20.91
CA GLU A 276 15.56 15.94 20.56
C GLU A 276 14.73 14.70 20.87
N THR A 277 14.70 13.75 19.92
CA THR A 277 14.09 12.43 20.12
C THR A 277 15.17 11.37 20.12
N LEU A 278 15.20 10.54 21.15
CA LEU A 278 16.08 9.39 21.27
C LEU A 278 15.26 8.11 21.16
N TYR A 279 15.84 7.13 20.51
CA TYR A 279 15.24 5.82 20.31
C TYR A 279 16.21 4.75 20.79
N THR A 280 15.74 3.82 21.59
CA THR A 280 16.49 2.62 21.98
C THR A 280 15.75 1.38 21.52
N TYR A 281 16.48 0.35 21.21
CA TYR A 281 15.95 -0.90 20.68
C TYR A 281 16.45 -2.08 21.49
N ASP A 282 15.60 -3.09 21.67
CA ASP A 282 16.04 -4.32 22.30
C ASP A 282 17.09 -5.03 21.40
N PRO A 283 18.14 -5.59 22.00
CA PRO A 283 19.25 -6.14 21.23
C PRO A 283 18.93 -7.47 20.53
N GLN A 284 17.87 -8.18 20.93
CA GLN A 284 17.52 -9.51 20.43
C GLN A 284 16.59 -9.45 19.22
N ARG A 285 15.51 -8.70 19.34
CA ARG A 285 14.44 -8.58 18.31
C ARG A 285 14.43 -7.24 17.62
N ARG A 286 15.23 -6.28 18.14
CA ARG A 286 15.39 -4.94 17.58
C ARG A 286 14.10 -4.13 17.53
N ARG A 287 13.17 -4.42 18.44
CA ARG A 287 11.93 -3.67 18.64
C ARG A 287 12.25 -2.39 19.42
N LEU A 288 11.45 -1.33 19.18
CA LEU A 288 11.58 -0.08 19.91
C LEU A 288 11.34 -0.31 21.41
N GLN A 289 12.37 -0.12 22.23
CA GLN A 289 12.27 -0.31 23.68
C GLN A 289 11.92 0.97 24.41
N ASN A 290 12.49 2.10 23.98
CA ASN A 290 12.16 3.40 24.56
C ASN A 290 12.20 4.48 23.48
N LEU A 291 11.31 5.47 23.64
CA LEU A 291 11.26 6.71 22.89
C LEU A 291 11.18 7.88 23.87
N THR A 292 12.27 8.66 23.93
CA THR A 292 12.37 9.83 24.82
C THR A 292 12.40 11.10 23.98
N VAL A 293 11.60 12.10 24.33
CA VAL A 293 11.66 13.43 23.72
C VAL A 293 12.05 14.44 24.77
N ASN A 294 13.15 15.16 24.51
CA ASN A 294 13.68 16.22 25.35
C ASN A 294 13.50 17.58 24.66
N SER A 295 13.19 18.62 25.43
CA SER A 295 13.13 20.01 24.96
C SER A 295 13.46 20.97 26.09
N GLY A 296 14.28 21.99 25.82
CA GLY A 296 14.67 22.99 26.81
C GLY A 296 15.35 22.42 28.07
N GLY A 297 16.05 21.29 27.94
CA GLY A 297 16.70 20.60 29.07
C GLY A 297 15.76 19.70 29.89
N ASN A 298 14.50 19.59 29.53
CA ASN A 298 13.52 18.74 30.21
C ASN A 298 13.06 17.60 29.32
N THR A 299 12.76 16.45 29.91
CA THR A 299 12.06 15.35 29.23
C THR A 299 10.56 15.68 29.20
N ILE A 300 10.01 15.77 27.97
CA ILE A 300 8.60 16.08 27.73
C ILE A 300 7.78 14.84 27.36
N MET A 301 8.45 13.78 26.97
CA MET A 301 7.84 12.47 26.70
C MET A 301 8.88 11.38 26.99
N ASP A 302 8.45 10.31 27.63
CA ASP A 302 9.28 9.13 27.87
C ASP A 302 8.38 7.88 27.83
N ASN A 303 8.38 7.21 26.69
CA ASN A 303 7.55 6.04 26.45
C ASN A 303 8.41 4.77 26.46
N ALA A 304 8.14 3.89 27.42
CA ALA A 304 8.69 2.55 27.43
C ALA A 304 7.72 1.57 26.76
N TYR A 305 8.22 0.73 25.90
CA TYR A 305 7.45 -0.26 25.15
C TYR A 305 7.82 -1.66 25.64
N THR A 306 6.82 -2.44 25.94
CA THR A 306 6.95 -3.87 26.23
C THR A 306 6.19 -4.68 25.18
N TYR A 307 6.71 -5.82 24.85
CA TYR A 307 6.18 -6.65 23.80
C TYR A 307 5.93 -8.05 24.30
N ASP A 308 4.89 -8.68 23.81
CA ASP A 308 4.69 -10.10 24.00
C ASP A 308 5.66 -10.94 23.13
N ALA A 309 5.58 -12.26 23.24
CA ALA A 309 6.44 -13.19 22.52
C ALA A 309 6.26 -13.15 21.00
N VAL A 310 5.16 -12.60 20.48
CA VAL A 310 4.88 -12.43 19.04
C VAL A 310 5.03 -10.98 18.56
N SER A 311 5.50 -10.09 19.42
CA SER A 311 5.84 -8.69 19.10
C SER A 311 4.64 -7.73 18.96
N ASN A 312 3.53 -8.03 19.66
CA ASN A 312 2.43 -7.07 19.81
C ASN A 312 2.69 -6.09 20.95
#